data_bf0dc77f8495106e5fabcd3f0cc826f6
#
_entry.id   bf0dc77f8495106e5fabcd3f0cc826f6
#
_cell.length_a   1.000
_cell.length_b   1.000
_cell.length_c   1.000
_cell.angle_alpha   90.00
_cell.angle_beta   90.00
_cell.angle_gamma   90.00
#
_symmetry.space_group_name_H-M   'P 1'
#
loop_
_entity.id
_entity.type
_entity.pdbx_description
1 polymer ?
#
loop_
_entity_poly.entity_id
_entity_poly.type
_entity_poly.pdbx_seq_one_letter_code
_entity_poly.pdbx_strand_id
1 'polypeptide(L)'
;MGEAEWRARLVQTVAQQVRRRRLEMGLSVQKLADICTEQYDLPIKRSVLANFEGGRRPALSVVELLVLARILAIPPAELLFPVGRDDTTEVLPDTPTDPWAALKWFTGETDRLPDDDEATQDATTVGLYRDHERLLGEWWANRRKLERILATSRDPELRKFRSEADPVSVDDHMTQAAADAMRRVEEATQVVRADMRSRGLTPPRLGLESAYIEPESFEGTTLDEHARAVAQVRGISLDDAVRQVYESAGEPLPAEQNDDARGDGE
;
A
#
# COMPACT_ATOMS: atom_id res chain seq x y z
N MET A 1 11.48 18.02 32.46
CA MET A 1 12.82 17.58 31.97
C MET A 1 13.28 18.50 30.86
N GLY A 2 14.60 18.74 30.69
CA GLY A 2 15.05 19.69 29.65
C GLY A 2 15.12 19.06 28.27
N GLU A 3 14.89 19.86 27.19
CA GLU A 3 15.02 19.48 25.78
C GLU A 3 16.35 18.73 25.49
N ALA A 4 17.45 19.15 26.12
CA ALA A 4 18.76 18.54 25.96
C ALA A 4 18.80 17.07 26.44
N GLU A 5 18.07 16.74 27.50
CA GLU A 5 18.00 15.39 28.04
C GLU A 5 17.19 14.46 27.17
N TRP A 6 16.03 14.90 26.67
CA TRP A 6 15.21 14.15 25.70
C TRP A 6 16.00 13.85 24.42
N ARG A 7 16.63 14.87 23.83
CA ARG A 7 17.46 14.69 22.62
C ARG A 7 18.57 13.66 22.83
N ALA A 8 19.22 13.69 23.99
CA ALA A 8 20.27 12.73 24.32
C ALA A 8 19.71 11.30 24.41
N ARG A 9 18.56 11.10 25.03
CA ARG A 9 17.90 9.78 25.11
C ARG A 9 17.50 9.25 23.72
N LEU A 10 16.89 10.08 22.88
CA LEU A 10 16.53 9.68 21.51
C LEU A 10 17.76 9.24 20.70
N VAL A 11 18.84 10.06 20.75
CA VAL A 11 20.10 9.71 20.06
C VAL A 11 20.71 8.44 20.63
N GLN A 12 20.62 8.23 21.94
CA GLN A 12 21.11 7.01 22.61
C GLN A 12 20.32 5.78 22.16
N THR A 13 19.00 5.88 22.03
CA THR A 13 18.16 4.79 21.48
C THR A 13 18.65 4.39 20.09
N VAL A 14 18.83 5.36 19.18
CA VAL A 14 19.34 5.08 17.83
C VAL A 14 20.73 4.44 17.88
N ALA A 15 21.62 4.96 18.74
CA ALA A 15 22.98 4.43 18.88
C ALA A 15 22.98 2.96 19.34
N GLN A 16 22.12 2.60 20.28
CA GLN A 16 21.94 1.23 20.76
C GLN A 16 21.43 0.30 19.66
N GLN A 17 20.41 0.72 18.86
CA GLN A 17 19.89 -0.05 17.75
C GLN A 17 20.95 -0.24 16.65
N VAL A 18 21.68 0.81 16.27
CA VAL A 18 22.80 0.73 15.33
C VAL A 18 23.87 -0.25 15.78
N ARG A 19 24.32 -0.12 17.04
CA ARG A 19 25.31 -1.02 17.62
C ARG A 19 24.86 -2.47 17.62
N ARG A 20 23.62 -2.72 18.06
CA ARG A 20 23.02 -4.04 18.11
C ARG A 20 23.00 -4.66 16.71
N ARG A 21 22.42 -3.95 15.74
CA ARG A 21 22.28 -4.47 14.38
C ARG A 21 23.62 -4.71 13.70
N ARG A 22 24.59 -3.83 13.92
CA ARG A 22 25.97 -4.00 13.46
C ARG A 22 26.60 -5.29 14.00
N LEU A 23 26.41 -5.57 15.29
CA LEU A 23 26.94 -6.79 15.94
C LEU A 23 26.25 -8.04 15.39
N GLU A 24 24.92 -8.01 15.19
CA GLU A 24 24.16 -9.11 14.57
C GLU A 24 24.69 -9.44 13.17
N MET A 25 25.13 -8.42 12.42
CA MET A 25 25.74 -8.60 11.09
C MET A 25 27.23 -8.96 11.13
N GLY A 26 27.84 -9.08 12.30
CA GLY A 26 29.28 -9.35 12.46
C GLY A 26 30.18 -8.21 11.97
N LEU A 27 29.67 -7.00 11.81
CA LEU A 27 30.46 -5.87 11.33
C LEU A 27 31.27 -5.23 12.45
N SER A 28 32.56 -4.94 12.19
CA SER A 28 33.36 -4.07 13.08
C SER A 28 32.94 -2.60 12.89
N VAL A 29 33.18 -1.75 13.89
CA VAL A 29 32.98 -0.29 13.77
C VAL A 29 33.78 0.29 12.63
N GLN A 30 35.02 -0.22 12.42
CA GLN A 30 35.88 0.22 11.29
C GLN A 30 35.19 -0.13 9.97
N LYS A 31 34.76 -1.37 9.78
CA LYS A 31 34.14 -1.81 8.52
C LYS A 31 32.86 -1.03 8.23
N LEU A 32 32.02 -0.73 9.23
CA LEU A 32 30.84 0.11 9.04
C LEU A 32 31.22 1.54 8.60
N ALA A 33 32.25 2.13 9.19
CA ALA A 33 32.76 3.45 8.81
C ALA A 33 33.33 3.46 7.37
N ASP A 34 34.05 2.40 6.98
CA ASP A 34 34.60 2.25 5.63
C ASP A 34 33.45 2.17 4.59
N ILE A 35 32.42 1.36 4.86
CA ILE A 35 31.25 1.26 3.97
C ILE A 35 30.53 2.61 3.82
N CYS A 36 30.35 3.36 4.91
CA CYS A 36 29.77 4.72 4.83
C CYS A 36 30.56 5.61 3.86
N THR A 37 31.89 5.56 3.93
CA THR A 37 32.74 6.39 3.08
C THR A 37 32.83 5.89 1.65
N GLU A 38 33.05 4.59 1.45
CA GLU A 38 33.32 4.00 0.14
C GLU A 38 32.09 3.88 -0.75
N GLN A 39 30.93 3.57 -0.15
CA GLN A 39 29.70 3.30 -0.92
C GLN A 39 28.71 4.48 -0.96
N TYR A 40 28.79 5.36 0.03
CA TYR A 40 27.80 6.44 0.20
C TYR A 40 28.42 7.85 0.25
N ASP A 41 29.73 7.96 0.02
CA ASP A 41 30.47 9.22 0.09
C ASP A 41 30.19 10.01 1.39
N LEU A 42 29.99 9.27 2.48
CA LEU A 42 29.73 9.80 3.81
C LEU A 42 30.94 9.57 4.72
N PRO A 43 31.87 10.52 4.83
CA PRO A 43 33.13 10.32 5.56
C PRO A 43 32.93 10.34 7.07
N ILE A 44 32.52 9.21 7.65
CA ILE A 44 32.42 9.01 9.08
C ILE A 44 33.67 8.29 9.59
N LYS A 45 34.45 8.97 10.42
CA LYS A 45 35.61 8.33 11.08
C LYS A 45 35.17 7.26 12.07
N ARG A 46 35.96 6.16 12.17
CA ARG A 46 35.73 5.09 13.18
C ARG A 46 35.51 5.65 14.59
N SER A 47 36.34 6.65 15.02
CA SER A 47 36.22 7.25 16.34
C SER A 47 34.88 7.98 16.55
N VAL A 48 34.36 8.62 15.51
CA VAL A 48 33.03 9.30 15.52
C VAL A 48 31.93 8.29 15.69
N LEU A 49 31.98 7.19 14.94
CA LEU A 49 30.98 6.12 15.03
C LEU A 49 31.05 5.39 16.38
N ALA A 50 32.27 5.10 16.88
CA ALA A 50 32.46 4.50 18.21
C ALA A 50 31.95 5.41 19.35
N ASN A 51 32.14 6.73 19.21
CA ASN A 51 31.62 7.70 20.19
C ASN A 51 30.08 7.79 20.10
N PHE A 52 29.51 7.68 18.92
CA PHE A 52 28.07 7.62 18.73
C PHE A 52 27.49 6.36 19.40
N GLU A 53 27.97 5.17 19.06
CA GLU A 53 27.54 3.91 19.69
C GLU A 53 27.75 3.85 21.20
N GLY A 54 28.70 4.61 21.70
CA GLY A 54 28.99 4.74 23.15
C GLY A 54 28.19 5.85 23.85
N GLY A 55 27.22 6.49 23.15
CA GLY A 55 26.39 7.56 23.72
C GLY A 55 27.12 8.87 24.01
N ARG A 56 28.37 9.04 23.52
CA ARG A 56 29.17 10.26 23.73
C ARG A 56 28.98 11.33 22.65
N ARG A 57 28.30 11.01 21.58
CA ARG A 57 27.96 11.95 20.52
C ARG A 57 26.50 12.39 20.68
N PRO A 58 26.22 13.68 20.88
CA PRO A 58 24.89 14.16 21.24
C PRO A 58 23.93 14.35 20.05
N ALA A 59 24.38 14.13 18.81
CA ALA A 59 23.58 14.37 17.62
C ALA A 59 23.90 13.38 16.50
N LEU A 60 22.88 13.03 15.75
CA LEU A 60 22.91 12.28 14.49
C LEU A 60 22.16 13.07 13.43
N SER A 61 22.73 13.24 12.25
CA SER A 61 22.03 13.87 11.13
C SER A 61 21.06 12.88 10.46
N VAL A 62 20.03 13.40 9.79
CA VAL A 62 19.10 12.57 9.01
C VAL A 62 19.85 11.79 7.92
N VAL A 63 20.89 12.38 7.31
CA VAL A 63 21.72 11.71 6.29
C VAL A 63 22.42 10.49 6.89
N GLU A 64 23.05 10.66 8.06
CA GLU A 64 23.71 9.55 8.77
C GLU A 64 22.71 8.45 9.15
N LEU A 65 21.52 8.82 9.64
CA LEU A 65 20.46 7.88 9.97
C LEU A 65 20.08 7.02 8.76
N LEU A 66 19.83 7.65 7.61
CA LEU A 66 19.43 6.95 6.38
C LEU A 66 20.53 6.03 5.86
N VAL A 67 21.79 6.49 5.84
CA VAL A 67 22.92 5.68 5.37
C VAL A 67 23.17 4.49 6.29
N LEU A 68 23.17 4.71 7.61
CA LEU A 68 23.33 3.62 8.59
C LEU A 68 22.18 2.60 8.48
N ALA A 69 20.93 3.05 8.38
CA ALA A 69 19.78 2.18 8.18
C ALA A 69 19.92 1.33 6.90
N ARG A 70 20.36 1.93 5.81
CA ARG A 70 20.57 1.23 4.53
C ARG A 70 21.65 0.16 4.63
N ILE A 71 22.82 0.48 5.23
CA ILE A 71 23.92 -0.47 5.39
C ILE A 71 23.53 -1.63 6.32
N LEU A 72 22.81 -1.31 7.39
CA LEU A 72 22.40 -2.27 8.39
C LEU A 72 21.15 -3.08 8.00
N ALA A 73 20.59 -2.82 6.80
CA ALA A 73 19.39 -3.46 6.29
C ALA A 73 18.24 -3.45 7.31
N ILE A 74 17.97 -2.27 7.87
CA ILE A 74 16.88 -2.02 8.83
C ILE A 74 16.15 -0.75 8.42
N PRO A 75 14.81 -0.68 8.49
CA PRO A 75 14.07 0.55 8.25
C PRO A 75 14.54 1.68 9.17
N PRO A 76 14.75 2.92 8.67
CA PRO A 76 15.18 4.04 9.51
C PRO A 76 14.28 4.28 10.73
N ALA A 77 12.99 4.07 10.58
CA ALA A 77 12.01 4.21 11.64
C ALA A 77 12.21 3.21 12.79
N GLU A 78 12.69 1.99 12.52
CA GLU A 78 13.02 1.01 13.55
C GLU A 78 14.29 1.34 14.34
N LEU A 79 15.16 2.21 13.79
CA LEU A 79 16.27 2.76 14.56
C LEU A 79 15.81 3.78 15.60
N LEU A 80 14.73 4.51 15.28
CA LEU A 80 14.13 5.52 16.17
C LEU A 80 13.22 4.89 17.23
N PHE A 81 12.41 3.92 16.81
CA PHE A 81 11.37 3.28 17.62
C PHE A 81 11.65 1.78 17.73
N PRO A 82 12.12 1.29 18.88
CA PRO A 82 12.54 -0.10 19.09
C PRO A 82 11.32 -1.04 19.26
N VAL A 83 10.48 -1.16 18.25
CA VAL A 83 9.25 -1.96 18.27
C VAL A 83 9.52 -3.42 18.68
N GLY A 84 8.73 -3.91 19.65
CA GLY A 84 8.85 -5.27 20.17
C GLY A 84 10.09 -5.54 21.03
N ARG A 85 10.78 -4.49 21.46
CA ARG A 85 12.00 -4.59 22.30
C ARG A 85 11.89 -3.85 23.60
N ASP A 86 11.38 -2.63 23.55
CA ASP A 86 11.16 -1.78 24.71
C ASP A 86 9.66 -1.60 24.92
N ASP A 87 9.23 -1.49 26.16
CA ASP A 87 7.82 -1.29 26.49
C ASP A 87 7.35 0.13 26.14
N THR A 88 8.25 1.12 26.23
CA THR A 88 7.97 2.52 25.94
C THR A 88 9.13 3.20 25.23
N THR A 89 8.81 4.19 24.41
CA THR A 89 9.77 5.14 23.83
C THR A 89 9.28 6.56 24.06
N GLU A 90 10.19 7.51 24.06
CA GLU A 90 9.84 8.92 24.23
C GLU A 90 9.87 9.64 22.87
N VAL A 91 8.69 9.83 22.28
CA VAL A 91 8.55 10.42 20.94
C VAL A 91 8.85 11.92 20.94
N LEU A 92 8.29 12.62 21.93
CA LEU A 92 8.48 14.04 22.19
C LEU A 92 8.88 14.20 23.65
N PRO A 93 9.39 15.38 24.08
CA PRO A 93 9.71 15.62 25.48
C PRO A 93 8.51 15.30 26.38
N ASP A 94 8.76 14.52 27.42
CA ASP A 94 7.75 14.12 28.42
C ASP A 94 6.51 13.38 27.86
N THR A 95 6.65 12.77 26.65
CA THR A 95 5.58 12.00 26.00
C THR A 95 6.01 10.52 25.82
N PRO A 96 5.97 9.72 26.89
CA PRO A 96 6.24 8.29 26.80
C PRO A 96 5.13 7.60 26.02
N THR A 97 5.48 6.81 25.03
CA THR A 97 4.53 6.21 24.08
C THR A 97 4.95 4.76 23.80
N ASP A 98 3.97 3.90 23.54
CA ASP A 98 4.24 2.57 23.00
C ASP A 98 5.01 2.69 21.66
N PRO A 99 6.11 1.93 21.45
CA PRO A 99 6.96 2.06 20.26
C PRO A 99 6.22 1.80 18.95
N TRP A 100 5.19 0.94 18.95
CA TRP A 100 4.36 0.69 17.76
C TRP A 100 3.44 1.87 17.45
N ALA A 101 2.83 2.47 18.48
CA ALA A 101 2.04 3.70 18.32
C ALA A 101 2.91 4.87 17.83
N ALA A 102 4.12 5.02 18.39
CA ALA A 102 5.11 6.00 17.96
C ALA A 102 5.50 5.83 16.47
N LEU A 103 5.74 4.58 16.06
CA LEU A 103 6.05 4.25 14.67
C LEU A 103 4.90 4.63 13.74
N LYS A 104 3.67 4.27 14.07
CA LYS A 104 2.48 4.60 13.25
C LYS A 104 2.30 6.10 13.09
N TRP A 105 2.48 6.86 14.17
CA TRP A 105 2.44 8.32 14.11
C TRP A 105 3.57 8.87 13.21
N PHE A 106 4.79 8.44 13.42
CA PHE A 106 5.95 8.88 12.63
C PHE A 106 5.81 8.56 11.13
N THR A 107 5.20 7.43 10.81
CA THR A 107 4.99 6.99 9.42
C THR A 107 3.68 7.52 8.82
N GLY A 108 2.89 8.29 9.56
CA GLY A 108 1.64 8.88 9.08
C GLY A 108 0.49 7.89 8.91
N GLU A 109 0.52 6.76 9.62
CA GLU A 109 -0.62 5.84 9.72
C GLU A 109 -1.70 6.36 10.66
N THR A 110 -1.29 7.18 11.60
CA THR A 110 -2.17 7.94 12.48
C THR A 110 -1.67 9.38 12.55
N ASP A 111 -2.57 10.32 12.69
CA ASP A 111 -2.29 11.74 12.90
C ASP A 111 -2.03 12.08 14.37
N ARG A 112 -2.31 11.11 15.29
CA ARG A 112 -2.29 11.33 16.74
C ARG A 112 -1.37 10.36 17.48
N LEU A 113 -0.81 10.87 18.58
CA LEU A 113 -0.26 10.05 19.65
C LEU A 113 -1.40 9.62 20.62
N PRO A 114 -1.21 8.55 21.40
CA PRO A 114 -2.27 8.00 22.28
C PRO A 114 -2.87 9.00 23.29
N ASP A 115 -2.11 9.99 23.71
CA ASP A 115 -2.52 10.98 24.71
C ASP A 115 -3.02 12.31 24.12
N ASP A 116 -3.12 12.41 22.78
CA ASP A 116 -3.67 13.61 22.13
C ASP A 116 -5.19 13.70 22.32
N ASP A 117 -5.70 14.90 22.57
CA ASP A 117 -7.13 15.18 22.62
C ASP A 117 -7.83 14.82 21.29
N GLU A 118 -9.14 14.49 21.36
CA GLU A 118 -9.98 14.18 20.20
C GLU A 118 -10.07 15.36 19.20
N ALA A 119 -9.03 15.59 18.43
CA ALA A 119 -9.08 16.50 17.30
C ALA A 119 -9.57 15.77 16.03
N THR A 120 -10.15 16.54 15.10
CA THR A 120 -10.71 16.12 13.81
C THR A 120 -9.86 15.04 13.12
N GLN A 121 -10.47 13.90 12.85
CA GLN A 121 -9.88 12.77 12.09
C GLN A 121 -9.80 13.12 10.60
N ASP A 122 -8.90 14.01 10.22
CA ASP A 122 -8.56 14.13 8.81
C ASP A 122 -7.49 13.08 8.46
N ALA A 123 -7.78 12.26 7.48
CA ALA A 123 -6.81 11.29 7.00
C ALA A 123 -5.51 12.00 6.57
N THR A 124 -4.37 11.51 7.06
CA THR A 124 -3.07 12.05 6.64
C THR A 124 -2.82 11.76 5.16
N THR A 125 -1.98 12.55 4.50
CA THR A 125 -1.56 12.27 3.12
C THR A 125 -1.06 10.82 2.97
N VAL A 126 -0.19 10.37 3.87
CA VAL A 126 0.33 9.01 3.85
C VAL A 126 -0.77 7.98 4.12
N GLY A 127 -1.70 8.29 5.02
CA GLY A 127 -2.88 7.47 5.30
C GLY A 127 -3.72 7.21 4.05
N LEU A 128 -4.00 8.25 3.26
CA LEU A 128 -4.74 8.11 1.99
C LEU A 128 -4.03 7.20 0.98
N TYR A 129 -2.70 7.34 0.84
CA TYR A 129 -1.93 6.47 -0.06
C TYR A 129 -1.94 5.01 0.40
N ARG A 130 -1.88 4.75 1.70
CA ARG A 130 -1.96 3.40 2.27
C ARG A 130 -3.35 2.80 2.14
N ASP A 131 -4.39 3.59 2.36
CA ASP A 131 -5.76 3.15 2.12
C ASP A 131 -5.99 2.77 0.66
N HIS A 132 -5.47 3.58 -0.26
CA HIS A 132 -5.48 3.25 -1.68
C HIS A 132 -4.76 1.93 -1.97
N GLU A 133 -3.56 1.73 -1.43
CA GLU A 133 -2.79 0.49 -1.61
C GLU A 133 -3.51 -0.73 -1.01
N ARG A 134 -4.07 -0.59 0.19
CA ARG A 134 -4.88 -1.63 0.85
C ARG A 134 -6.09 -2.02 0.03
N LEU A 135 -6.85 -1.03 -0.46
CA LEU A 135 -8.03 -1.25 -1.30
C LEU A 135 -7.67 -1.99 -2.59
N LEU A 136 -6.59 -1.60 -3.26
CA LEU A 136 -6.12 -2.34 -4.44
C LEU A 136 -5.69 -3.78 -4.10
N GLY A 137 -5.08 -4.00 -2.93
CA GLY A 137 -4.75 -5.33 -2.43
C GLY A 137 -6.00 -6.19 -2.21
N GLU A 138 -7.06 -5.62 -1.62
CA GLU A 138 -8.37 -6.26 -1.43
C GLU A 138 -9.06 -6.55 -2.77
N TRP A 139 -8.98 -5.62 -3.72
CA TRP A 139 -9.50 -5.83 -5.07
C TRP A 139 -8.84 -7.04 -5.75
N TRP A 140 -7.51 -7.13 -5.70
CA TRP A 140 -6.75 -8.26 -6.22
C TRP A 140 -7.10 -9.58 -5.53
N ALA A 141 -7.32 -9.56 -4.22
CA ALA A 141 -7.72 -10.75 -3.46
C ALA A 141 -9.11 -11.25 -3.88
N ASN A 142 -10.08 -10.33 -4.02
CA ASN A 142 -11.42 -10.65 -4.46
C ASN A 142 -11.45 -11.14 -5.92
N ARG A 143 -10.68 -10.52 -6.80
CA ARG A 143 -10.52 -10.97 -8.19
C ARG A 143 -10.00 -12.40 -8.27
N ARG A 144 -8.89 -12.71 -7.58
CA ARG A 144 -8.37 -14.08 -7.54
C ARG A 144 -9.36 -15.08 -6.95
N LYS A 145 -10.20 -14.64 -6.01
CA LYS A 145 -11.28 -15.47 -5.46
C LYS A 145 -12.34 -15.75 -6.53
N LEU A 146 -12.77 -14.73 -7.25
CA LEU A 146 -13.74 -14.85 -8.35
C LEU A 146 -13.22 -15.77 -9.46
N GLU A 147 -11.98 -15.59 -9.90
CA GLU A 147 -11.34 -16.44 -10.92
C GLU A 147 -11.31 -17.92 -10.50
N ARG A 148 -11.01 -18.21 -9.22
CA ARG A 148 -11.05 -19.58 -8.67
C ARG A 148 -12.45 -20.17 -8.68
N ILE A 149 -13.47 -19.40 -8.27
CA ILE A 149 -14.87 -19.85 -8.29
C ILE A 149 -15.26 -20.21 -9.72
N LEU A 150 -15.00 -19.32 -10.67
CA LEU A 150 -15.33 -19.52 -12.09
C LEU A 150 -14.59 -20.72 -12.71
N ALA A 151 -13.30 -20.90 -12.37
CA ALA A 151 -12.51 -22.05 -12.81
C ALA A 151 -13.10 -23.37 -12.29
N THR A 152 -13.46 -23.41 -10.99
CA THR A 152 -14.08 -24.58 -10.34
C THR A 152 -15.46 -24.89 -10.94
N SER A 153 -16.24 -23.86 -11.24
CA SER A 153 -17.58 -24.03 -11.85
C SER A 153 -17.51 -24.55 -13.27
N ARG A 154 -16.41 -24.30 -14.00
CA ARG A 154 -16.19 -24.76 -15.38
C ARG A 154 -15.59 -26.16 -15.45
N ASP A 155 -15.00 -26.70 -14.36
CA ASP A 155 -14.33 -28.00 -14.35
C ASP A 155 -15.35 -29.16 -14.39
N PRO A 156 -15.39 -30.00 -15.45
CA PRO A 156 -16.34 -31.09 -15.58
C PRO A 156 -16.15 -32.19 -14.53
N GLU A 157 -14.93 -32.43 -14.08
CA GLU A 157 -14.63 -33.46 -13.08
C GLU A 157 -15.12 -33.05 -11.68
N LEU A 158 -14.95 -31.79 -11.32
CA LEU A 158 -15.44 -31.27 -10.06
C LEU A 158 -16.98 -31.17 -10.01
N ARG A 159 -17.63 -31.01 -11.16
CA ARG A 159 -19.09 -31.07 -11.24
C ARG A 159 -19.68 -32.43 -10.85
N LYS A 160 -18.96 -33.53 -11.09
CA LYS A 160 -19.41 -34.90 -10.74
C LYS A 160 -19.52 -35.14 -9.22
N PHE A 161 -18.79 -34.39 -8.42
CA PHE A 161 -18.76 -34.53 -6.95
C PHE A 161 -19.75 -33.58 -6.26
N ARG A 162 -20.48 -32.76 -7.00
CA ARG A 162 -21.47 -31.85 -6.45
C ARG A 162 -22.78 -32.61 -6.19
N SER A 163 -23.33 -32.39 -4.98
CA SER A 163 -24.60 -32.96 -4.57
C SER A 163 -25.74 -32.60 -5.55
N GLU A 164 -26.69 -33.51 -5.78
CA GLU A 164 -27.89 -33.29 -6.59
C GLU A 164 -28.85 -32.21 -6.02
N ALA A 165 -28.57 -31.70 -4.81
CA ALA A 165 -29.30 -30.61 -4.21
C ALA A 165 -28.80 -29.25 -4.73
N ASP A 166 -29.28 -28.81 -5.90
CA ASP A 166 -29.18 -27.49 -6.52
C ASP A 166 -27.77 -26.89 -6.56
N PRO A 167 -26.86 -27.44 -7.38
CA PRO A 167 -25.47 -26.97 -7.49
C PRO A 167 -25.32 -25.59 -8.15
N VAL A 168 -26.32 -25.14 -8.91
CA VAL A 168 -26.31 -23.87 -9.64
C VAL A 168 -26.43 -22.69 -8.66
N SER A 169 -27.29 -22.84 -7.64
CA SER A 169 -27.58 -21.77 -6.68
C SER A 169 -26.39 -21.37 -5.79
N VAL A 170 -25.55 -22.32 -5.36
CA VAL A 170 -24.40 -22.03 -4.47
C VAL A 170 -23.27 -21.30 -5.21
N ASP A 171 -22.95 -21.74 -6.43
CA ASP A 171 -21.93 -21.11 -7.26
C ASP A 171 -22.35 -19.70 -7.70
N ASP A 172 -23.61 -19.53 -8.05
CA ASP A 172 -24.17 -18.24 -8.43
C ASP A 172 -24.13 -17.27 -7.24
N HIS A 173 -24.52 -17.73 -6.03
CA HIS A 173 -24.41 -16.91 -4.83
C HIS A 173 -22.96 -16.55 -4.48
N MET A 174 -22.02 -17.48 -4.59
CA MET A 174 -20.60 -17.20 -4.34
C MET A 174 -20.01 -16.24 -5.36
N THR A 175 -20.35 -16.40 -6.62
CA THR A 175 -19.94 -15.52 -7.72
C THR A 175 -20.50 -14.11 -7.51
N GLN A 176 -21.79 -14.01 -7.21
CA GLN A 176 -22.43 -12.73 -6.92
C GLN A 176 -21.83 -12.04 -5.70
N ALA A 177 -21.59 -12.78 -4.61
CA ALA A 177 -20.97 -12.21 -3.40
C ALA A 177 -19.54 -11.72 -3.65
N ALA A 178 -18.76 -12.42 -4.49
CA ALA A 178 -17.42 -11.98 -4.87
C ALA A 178 -17.47 -10.73 -5.78
N ALA A 179 -18.39 -10.69 -6.73
CA ALA A 179 -18.60 -9.53 -7.60
C ALA A 179 -19.05 -8.30 -6.79
N ASP A 180 -19.97 -8.47 -5.84
CA ASP A 180 -20.41 -7.40 -4.96
C ASP A 180 -19.29 -6.90 -4.02
N ALA A 181 -18.40 -7.80 -3.57
CA ALA A 181 -17.24 -7.42 -2.80
C ALA A 181 -16.26 -6.58 -3.65
N MET A 182 -16.03 -6.96 -4.90
CA MET A 182 -15.20 -6.18 -5.82
C MET A 182 -15.78 -4.78 -6.05
N ARG A 183 -17.08 -4.68 -6.35
CA ARG A 183 -17.74 -3.39 -6.57
C ARG A 183 -17.61 -2.46 -5.37
N ARG A 184 -17.81 -2.95 -4.14
CA ARG A 184 -17.62 -2.13 -2.93
C ARG A 184 -16.20 -1.61 -2.79
N VAL A 185 -15.21 -2.41 -3.14
CA VAL A 185 -13.79 -1.98 -3.11
C VAL A 185 -13.49 -0.98 -4.21
N GLU A 186 -14.07 -1.14 -5.39
CA GLU A 186 -13.95 -0.19 -6.50
C GLU A 186 -14.54 1.19 -6.11
N GLU A 187 -15.75 1.21 -5.55
CA GLU A 187 -16.41 2.41 -5.05
C GLU A 187 -15.57 3.10 -3.95
N ALA A 188 -15.07 2.32 -2.97
CA ALA A 188 -14.20 2.85 -1.93
C ALA A 188 -12.89 3.42 -2.50
N THR A 189 -12.32 2.76 -3.51
CA THR A 189 -11.11 3.25 -4.20
C THR A 189 -11.38 4.58 -4.90
N GLN A 190 -12.51 4.73 -5.58
CA GLN A 190 -12.92 5.99 -6.21
C GLN A 190 -13.05 7.12 -5.18
N VAL A 191 -13.67 6.86 -4.03
CA VAL A 191 -13.82 7.83 -2.95
C VAL A 191 -12.47 8.30 -2.43
N VAL A 192 -11.55 7.39 -2.12
CA VAL A 192 -10.19 7.74 -1.66
C VAL A 192 -9.44 8.55 -2.70
N ARG A 193 -9.53 8.18 -3.98
CA ARG A 193 -8.88 8.91 -5.08
C ARG A 193 -9.48 10.29 -5.30
N ALA A 194 -10.79 10.44 -5.16
CA ALA A 194 -11.46 11.74 -5.21
C ALA A 194 -11.02 12.65 -4.06
N ASP A 195 -10.89 12.09 -2.84
CA ASP A 195 -10.36 12.85 -1.69
C ASP A 195 -8.91 13.28 -1.90
N MET A 196 -8.05 12.40 -2.43
CA MET A 196 -6.69 12.78 -2.82
C MET A 196 -6.68 13.99 -3.76
N ARG A 197 -7.50 13.97 -4.81
CA ARG A 197 -7.57 15.08 -5.78
C ARG A 197 -8.10 16.38 -5.16
N SER A 198 -9.12 16.29 -4.31
CA SER A 198 -9.67 17.44 -3.62
C SER A 198 -8.63 18.16 -2.75
N ARG A 199 -7.64 17.42 -2.27
CA ARG A 199 -6.49 17.93 -1.50
C ARG A 199 -5.28 18.30 -2.38
N GLY A 200 -5.41 18.29 -3.70
CA GLY A 200 -4.32 18.59 -4.64
C GLY A 200 -3.25 17.50 -4.73
N LEU A 201 -3.55 16.28 -4.27
CA LEU A 201 -2.64 15.14 -4.37
C LEU A 201 -2.85 14.41 -5.69
N THR A 202 -1.79 13.78 -6.21
CA THR A 202 -1.86 12.93 -7.41
C THR A 202 -2.07 11.48 -6.98
N PRO A 203 -3.23 10.85 -7.27
CA PRO A 203 -3.43 9.45 -6.96
C PRO A 203 -2.44 8.54 -7.69
N PRO A 204 -2.00 7.41 -7.08
CA PRO A 204 -1.14 6.45 -7.75
C PRO A 204 -1.77 5.94 -9.05
N ARG A 205 -0.93 5.61 -10.04
CA ARG A 205 -1.41 5.02 -11.29
C ARG A 205 -2.04 3.65 -11.03
N LEU A 206 -3.22 3.43 -11.61
CA LEU A 206 -3.85 2.12 -11.60
C LEU A 206 -3.17 1.21 -12.63
N GLY A 207 -3.04 -0.08 -12.29
CA GLY A 207 -2.60 -1.07 -13.25
C GLY A 207 -3.65 -1.29 -14.35
N LEU A 208 -3.24 -1.82 -15.52
CA LEU A 208 -4.12 -2.04 -16.66
C LEU A 208 -5.43 -2.76 -16.29
N GLU A 209 -5.35 -3.72 -15.38
CA GLU A 209 -6.49 -4.56 -14.98
C GLU A 209 -7.46 -3.87 -14.00
N SER A 210 -7.03 -2.84 -13.31
CA SER A 210 -7.84 -2.05 -12.37
C SER A 210 -8.17 -0.65 -12.90
N ALA A 211 -7.65 -0.31 -14.06
CA ALA A 211 -7.72 1.05 -14.59
C ALA A 211 -9.16 1.48 -14.91
N TYR A 212 -10.07 0.53 -15.20
CA TYR A 212 -11.51 0.81 -15.39
C TYR A 212 -12.21 1.36 -14.14
N ILE A 213 -11.57 1.28 -12.95
CA ILE A 213 -12.10 1.89 -11.72
C ILE A 213 -12.24 3.41 -11.89
N GLU A 214 -11.35 4.00 -12.71
CA GLU A 214 -11.45 5.41 -13.11
C GLU A 214 -11.21 5.55 -14.61
N PRO A 215 -12.26 5.62 -15.41
CA PRO A 215 -12.16 5.78 -16.86
C PRO A 215 -11.31 6.98 -17.30
N GLU A 216 -11.37 8.09 -16.56
CA GLU A 216 -10.63 9.32 -16.85
C GLU A 216 -9.10 9.17 -16.71
N SER A 217 -8.62 8.14 -16.02
CA SER A 217 -7.19 7.88 -15.89
C SER A 217 -6.57 7.14 -17.08
N PHE A 218 -7.37 6.81 -18.08
CA PHE A 218 -6.96 6.17 -19.33
C PHE A 218 -6.64 7.22 -20.40
N GLU A 219 -5.57 7.95 -20.27
CA GLU A 219 -5.06 8.70 -21.42
C GLU A 219 -4.72 7.72 -22.56
N GLY A 220 -5.54 7.70 -23.59
CA GLY A 220 -5.32 6.96 -24.83
C GLY A 220 -6.05 5.61 -24.98
N THR A 221 -6.89 5.20 -24.04
CA THR A 221 -7.68 3.96 -24.16
C THR A 221 -9.13 4.29 -24.52
N THR A 222 -9.72 3.60 -25.49
CA THR A 222 -11.13 3.78 -25.84
C THR A 222 -12.05 3.13 -24.82
N LEU A 223 -13.31 3.62 -24.70
CA LEU A 223 -14.32 3.00 -23.83
C LEU A 223 -14.55 1.52 -24.18
N ASP A 224 -14.39 1.13 -25.45
CA ASP A 224 -14.51 -0.26 -25.91
C ASP A 224 -13.36 -1.14 -25.36
N GLU A 225 -12.13 -0.65 -25.34
CA GLU A 225 -11.00 -1.37 -24.75
C GLU A 225 -11.20 -1.53 -23.25
N HIS A 226 -11.74 -0.50 -22.61
CA HIS A 226 -12.11 -0.52 -21.20
C HIS A 226 -13.21 -1.56 -20.94
N ALA A 227 -14.26 -1.58 -21.74
CA ALA A 227 -15.34 -2.57 -21.63
C ALA A 227 -14.83 -4.01 -21.82
N ARG A 228 -13.89 -4.25 -22.75
CA ARG A 228 -13.26 -5.56 -22.91
C ARG A 228 -12.47 -5.97 -21.65
N ALA A 229 -11.72 -5.04 -21.05
CA ALA A 229 -11.02 -5.29 -19.81
C ALA A 229 -11.97 -5.62 -18.64
N VAL A 230 -13.08 -4.88 -18.52
CA VAL A 230 -14.14 -5.13 -17.52
C VAL A 230 -14.78 -6.51 -17.73
N ALA A 231 -15.15 -6.84 -18.98
CA ALA A 231 -15.73 -8.14 -19.30
C ALA A 231 -14.82 -9.30 -18.91
N GLN A 232 -13.52 -9.18 -19.24
CA GLN A 232 -12.53 -10.19 -18.91
C GLN A 232 -12.32 -10.32 -17.39
N VAL A 233 -12.23 -9.19 -16.67
CA VAL A 233 -11.97 -9.17 -15.23
C VAL A 233 -13.17 -9.67 -14.43
N ARG A 234 -14.39 -9.25 -14.79
CA ARG A 234 -15.61 -9.59 -14.06
C ARG A 234 -16.25 -10.89 -14.53
N GLY A 235 -15.78 -11.47 -15.64
CA GLY A 235 -16.38 -12.67 -16.22
C GLY A 235 -17.81 -12.48 -16.71
N ILE A 236 -18.18 -11.25 -17.09
CA ILE A 236 -19.48 -10.88 -17.63
C ILE A 236 -19.43 -10.83 -19.16
N SER A 237 -20.58 -10.73 -19.81
CA SER A 237 -20.64 -10.55 -21.27
C SER A 237 -20.01 -9.22 -21.67
N LEU A 238 -19.50 -9.13 -22.91
CA LEU A 238 -18.97 -7.87 -23.44
C LEU A 238 -20.08 -6.80 -23.52
N ASP A 239 -21.29 -7.18 -23.85
CA ASP A 239 -22.44 -6.27 -23.95
C ASP A 239 -22.80 -5.68 -22.59
N ASP A 240 -22.79 -6.49 -21.52
CA ASP A 240 -23.00 -6.00 -20.16
C ASP A 240 -21.87 -5.07 -19.73
N ALA A 241 -20.64 -5.39 -20.07
CA ALA A 241 -19.48 -4.55 -19.76
C ALA A 241 -19.53 -3.22 -20.52
N VAL A 242 -19.88 -3.23 -21.81
CA VAL A 242 -20.07 -2.01 -22.61
C VAL A 242 -21.15 -1.14 -21.99
N ARG A 243 -22.30 -1.71 -21.66
CA ARG A 243 -23.37 -0.95 -20.99
C ARG A 243 -22.89 -0.30 -19.71
N GLN A 244 -22.23 -1.04 -18.82
CA GLN A 244 -21.73 -0.52 -17.54
C GLN A 244 -20.70 0.60 -17.71
N VAL A 245 -19.77 0.42 -18.65
CA VAL A 245 -18.67 1.38 -18.88
C VAL A 245 -19.21 2.68 -19.48
N TYR A 246 -20.08 2.58 -20.49
CA TYR A 246 -20.65 3.74 -21.14
C TYR A 246 -21.61 4.52 -20.22
N GLU A 247 -22.46 3.80 -19.46
CA GLU A 247 -23.31 4.42 -18.44
C GLU A 247 -22.47 5.15 -17.38
N SER A 248 -21.36 4.54 -16.92
CA SER A 248 -20.46 5.14 -15.92
C SER A 248 -19.73 6.37 -16.45
N ALA A 249 -19.43 6.39 -17.76
CA ALA A 249 -18.79 7.52 -18.44
C ALA A 249 -19.78 8.63 -18.82
N GLY A 250 -21.09 8.39 -18.70
CA GLY A 250 -22.12 9.33 -19.15
C GLY A 250 -22.21 9.43 -20.69
N GLU A 251 -21.65 8.47 -21.40
CA GLU A 251 -21.61 8.43 -22.87
C GLU A 251 -22.73 7.54 -23.43
N PRO A 252 -23.28 7.88 -24.59
CA PRO A 252 -24.29 7.04 -25.24
C PRO A 252 -23.68 5.71 -25.69
N LEU A 253 -24.48 4.62 -25.58
CA LEU A 253 -24.05 3.31 -26.05
C LEU A 253 -23.71 3.36 -27.55
N PRO A 254 -22.65 2.66 -27.99
CA PRO A 254 -22.33 2.56 -29.39
C PRO A 254 -23.53 1.95 -30.11
N ALA A 255 -23.95 2.56 -31.25
CA ALA A 255 -25.01 2.02 -32.06
C ALA A 255 -24.62 0.60 -32.52
N GLU A 256 -25.53 -0.37 -32.36
CA GLU A 256 -25.35 -1.72 -32.91
C GLU A 256 -24.91 -1.57 -34.36
N GLN A 257 -23.68 -1.94 -34.70
CA GLN A 257 -23.24 -2.07 -36.07
C GLN A 257 -24.04 -3.24 -36.65
N ASN A 258 -25.12 -2.91 -37.34
CA ASN A 258 -25.88 -3.87 -38.15
C ASN A 258 -24.91 -4.49 -39.16
N ASP A 259 -24.61 -5.75 -38.97
CA ASP A 259 -23.82 -6.61 -39.87
C ASP A 259 -24.67 -7.04 -41.12
N ASP A 260 -25.60 -6.16 -41.56
CA ASP A 260 -26.49 -6.36 -42.69
C ASP A 260 -25.92 -5.87 -44.05
N ALA A 261 -24.59 -5.85 -44.18
CA ALA A 261 -23.95 -5.55 -45.46
C ALA A 261 -23.30 -6.79 -46.10
N ARG A 262 -23.95 -7.95 -46.04
CA ARG A 262 -23.64 -9.10 -46.90
C ARG A 262 -24.93 -9.63 -47.53
N GLY A 263 -25.38 -8.94 -48.49
CA GLY A 263 -26.48 -9.39 -49.32
C GLY A 263 -26.47 -8.63 -50.64
N ASP A 264 -26.33 -9.38 -51.70
CA ASP A 264 -26.68 -9.06 -53.05
C ASP A 264 -25.75 -8.16 -53.89
N GLY A 265 -25.01 -8.80 -54.72
CA GLY A 265 -24.31 -8.26 -55.87
C GLY A 265 -24.03 -9.36 -56.87
N GLU A 266 -24.90 -9.53 -57.82
CA GLU A 266 -24.80 -10.37 -59.01
C GLU A 266 -23.43 -10.33 -59.69
#